data_97676638af0756bc57937a295bbc36fc
#
_entry.id   97676638af0756bc57937a295bbc36fc
#
_cell.length_a   1.000
_cell.length_b   1.000
_cell.length_c   1.000
_cell.angle_alpha   90.00
_cell.angle_beta   90.00
_cell.angle_gamma   90.00
#
_symmetry.space_group_name_H-M   'P 1'
#
loop_
_entity.id
_entity.type
_entity.pdbx_description
1 polymer ?
#
loop_
_entity_poly.entity_id
_entity_poly.type
_entity_poly.pdbx_seq_one_letter_code
_entity_poly.pdbx_strand_id
1 'polypeptide(L)'
;MSHDPHDEHDHDHHHDHDHPHDHGPFQPDIKEPSEDWEFLEIALRELMIEKEILTAREIQEKIEEWDGKCPEVGARIVAKAWTDPGFKARLLADGNAGVGELGLSVPGLKLVVLENTPDVHHMIVCTLCSCYPRPILGLPPLWYKSREYRSRAVREPRSVLAEFGTDIPDDVEVRVVDSTADCRFLVLPRRPDGTDGWAEDQLASLVSRDSMIGTAVARTP
;
A
#
# COMPACT_ATOMS: atom_id res chain seq x y z
N MET A 1 6.55 50.81 55.69
CA MET A 1 7.25 49.72 56.42
C MET A 1 6.39 48.50 56.38
N SER A 2 7.00 47.39 55.97
CA SER A 2 6.57 45.99 56.09
C SER A 2 5.92 45.42 54.88
N HIS A 3 6.65 44.82 54.15
CA HIS A 3 7.00 43.49 53.69
C HIS A 3 5.80 42.53 53.61
N ASP A 4 5.52 42.22 52.39
CA ASP A 4 4.70 41.10 51.90
C ASP A 4 5.62 39.96 51.53
N PRO A 5 5.44 38.73 51.97
CA PRO A 5 6.14 37.57 51.39
C PRO A 5 5.25 36.82 50.42
N HIS A 6 5.83 36.61 49.25
CA HIS A 6 5.37 35.78 48.14
C HIS A 6 5.03 34.36 48.59
N ASP A 7 3.84 33.89 48.18
CA ASP A 7 3.48 32.49 48.16
C ASP A 7 3.69 31.98 46.72
N GLU A 8 4.74 31.19 46.55
CA GLU A 8 5.02 30.44 45.35
C GLU A 8 4.17 29.17 45.38
N HIS A 9 3.12 29.10 44.56
CA HIS A 9 2.44 27.87 44.26
C HIS A 9 3.07 27.24 43.01
N ASP A 10 3.96 26.30 43.30
CA ASP A 10 4.51 25.34 42.38
C ASP A 10 3.40 24.35 42.00
N HIS A 11 2.82 24.48 40.79
CA HIS A 11 1.95 23.50 40.20
C HIS A 11 2.73 22.70 39.17
N ASP A 12 3.38 21.65 39.65
CA ASP A 12 3.93 20.58 38.90
C ASP A 12 2.78 19.79 38.25
N HIS A 13 2.38 20.17 37.04
CA HIS A 13 1.53 19.37 36.17
C HIS A 13 2.39 18.49 35.28
N HIS A 14 2.81 17.35 35.84
CA HIS A 14 3.24 16.23 35.02
C HIS A 14 2.04 15.71 34.22
N HIS A 15 1.91 16.16 32.96
CA HIS A 15 1.11 15.50 31.97
C HIS A 15 2.00 14.47 31.27
N ASP A 16 2.06 13.27 31.84
CA ASP A 16 2.48 12.06 31.14
C ASP A 16 1.44 11.75 30.07
N HIS A 17 1.63 12.31 28.87
CA HIS A 17 0.96 11.86 27.65
C HIS A 17 1.92 11.01 26.83
N ASP A 18 2.27 9.85 27.39
CA ASP A 18 2.95 8.81 26.66
C ASP A 18 1.91 7.99 25.86
N HIS A 19 1.32 8.64 24.84
CA HIS A 19 0.63 7.94 23.78
C HIS A 19 1.60 7.85 22.60
N PRO A 20 1.97 6.67 22.16
CA PRO A 20 2.67 6.51 20.89
C PRO A 20 1.70 6.96 19.79
N HIS A 21 1.72 8.24 19.47
CA HIS A 21 1.12 8.72 18.23
C HIS A 21 1.96 8.17 17.11
N ASP A 22 1.44 7.12 16.45
CA ASP A 22 1.95 6.66 15.18
C ASP A 22 1.67 7.78 14.16
N HIS A 23 2.55 8.75 14.16
CA HIS A 23 2.61 9.74 13.11
C HIS A 23 3.20 9.02 11.91
N GLY A 24 2.36 8.70 10.94
CA GLY A 24 2.84 8.24 9.65
C GLY A 24 4.03 9.09 9.19
N PRO A 25 4.86 8.59 8.28
CA PRO A 25 6.09 9.26 7.88
C PRO A 25 5.79 10.72 7.56
N PHE A 26 6.59 11.62 8.13
CA PHE A 26 6.52 13.07 7.90
C PHE A 26 6.33 13.32 6.40
N GLN A 27 5.20 13.89 6.03
CA GLN A 27 4.99 14.41 4.69
C GLN A 27 5.53 15.83 4.69
N PRO A 28 6.57 16.13 3.90
CA PRO A 28 7.04 17.50 3.77
C PRO A 28 5.90 18.38 3.28
N ASP A 29 5.81 19.59 3.78
CA ASP A 29 4.99 20.65 3.20
C ASP A 29 5.23 20.71 1.68
N ILE A 30 4.26 21.22 0.95
CA ILE A 30 4.37 21.38 -0.51
C ILE A 30 5.70 22.09 -0.80
N LYS A 31 6.65 21.31 -1.29
CA LYS A 31 7.97 21.82 -1.62
C LYS A 31 7.84 22.72 -2.83
N GLU A 32 8.37 23.94 -2.75
CA GLU A 32 8.52 24.76 -3.94
C GLU A 32 9.35 24.03 -4.99
N PRO A 33 9.00 24.15 -6.28
CA PRO A 33 9.78 23.53 -7.36
C PRO A 33 11.24 23.93 -7.26
N SER A 34 12.14 22.94 -7.27
CA SER A 34 13.58 23.16 -7.13
C SER A 34 14.40 22.52 -8.24
N GLU A 35 13.81 21.62 -8.97
CA GLU A 35 14.45 20.88 -10.07
C GLU A 35 13.89 21.37 -11.41
N ASP A 36 14.72 21.41 -12.44
CA ASP A 36 14.33 21.89 -13.78
C ASP A 36 13.09 21.17 -14.35
N TRP A 37 12.95 19.89 -14.06
CA TRP A 37 11.79 19.10 -14.53
C TRP A 37 10.48 19.49 -13.83
N GLU A 38 10.53 19.98 -12.57
CA GLU A 38 9.34 20.44 -11.83
C GLU A 38 8.82 21.75 -12.45
N PHE A 39 9.74 22.68 -12.81
CA PHE A 39 9.39 23.90 -13.54
C PHE A 39 8.86 23.58 -14.94
N LEU A 40 9.46 22.60 -15.62
CA LEU A 40 9.02 22.17 -16.94
C LEU A 40 7.62 21.55 -16.89
N GLU A 41 7.30 20.74 -15.86
CA GLU A 41 5.95 20.19 -15.66
C GLU A 41 4.93 21.30 -15.51
N ILE A 42 5.19 22.28 -14.64
CA ILE A 42 4.29 23.43 -14.42
C ILE A 42 4.08 24.20 -15.70
N ALA A 43 5.16 24.56 -16.39
CA ALA A 43 5.10 25.32 -17.65
C ALA A 43 4.33 24.57 -18.75
N LEU A 44 4.54 23.26 -18.86
CA LEU A 44 3.83 22.40 -19.82
C LEU A 44 2.33 22.35 -19.50
N ARG A 45 1.98 22.15 -18.22
CA ARG A 45 0.58 22.11 -17.77
C ARG A 45 -0.13 23.44 -18.06
N GLU A 46 0.48 24.56 -17.71
CA GLU A 46 -0.07 25.89 -17.99
C GLU A 46 -0.25 26.12 -19.49
N LEU A 47 0.76 25.75 -20.30
CA LEU A 47 0.68 25.86 -21.75
C LEU A 47 -0.45 24.99 -22.34
N MET A 48 -0.64 23.78 -21.85
CA MET A 48 -1.72 22.91 -22.32
C MET A 48 -3.10 23.48 -21.98
N ILE A 49 -3.25 24.12 -20.81
CA ILE A 49 -4.48 24.83 -20.42
C ILE A 49 -4.69 26.07 -21.31
N GLU A 50 -3.66 26.89 -21.51
CA GLU A 50 -3.72 28.10 -22.39
C GLU A 50 -4.09 27.74 -23.83
N LYS A 51 -3.60 26.58 -24.33
CA LYS A 51 -3.89 26.09 -25.69
C LYS A 51 -5.24 25.33 -25.75
N GLU A 52 -5.99 25.29 -24.68
CA GLU A 52 -7.28 24.58 -24.62
C GLU A 52 -7.19 23.07 -24.97
N ILE A 53 -6.01 22.46 -24.78
CA ILE A 53 -5.79 21.01 -24.98
C ILE A 53 -6.34 20.23 -23.79
N LEU A 54 -6.18 20.79 -22.58
CA LEU A 54 -6.71 20.28 -21.31
C LEU A 54 -7.32 21.43 -20.51
N THR A 55 -8.25 21.11 -19.63
CA THR A 55 -8.75 22.06 -18.64
C THR A 55 -8.18 21.74 -17.25
N ALA A 56 -8.08 22.75 -16.39
CA ALA A 56 -7.68 22.55 -15.00
C ALA A 56 -8.61 21.54 -14.29
N ARG A 57 -9.91 21.52 -14.66
CA ARG A 57 -10.88 20.57 -14.11
C ARG A 57 -10.57 19.12 -14.51
N GLU A 58 -10.26 18.85 -15.78
CA GLU A 58 -9.90 17.50 -16.24
C GLU A 58 -8.64 16.98 -15.54
N ILE A 59 -7.66 17.87 -15.29
CA ILE A 59 -6.47 17.50 -14.52
C ILE A 59 -6.87 17.17 -13.08
N GLN A 60 -7.68 17.99 -12.44
CA GLN A 60 -8.13 17.77 -11.06
C GLN A 60 -8.96 16.49 -10.93
N GLU A 61 -9.91 16.24 -11.85
CA GLU A 61 -10.69 15.00 -11.89
C GLU A 61 -9.79 13.77 -12.03
N LYS A 62 -8.70 13.90 -12.80
CA LYS A 62 -7.74 12.80 -12.95
C LYS A 62 -6.88 12.59 -11.70
N ILE A 63 -6.50 13.65 -11.01
CA ILE A 63 -5.81 13.56 -9.71
C ILE A 63 -6.73 12.88 -8.69
N GLU A 64 -7.98 13.31 -8.54
CA GLU A 64 -8.96 12.72 -7.63
C GLU A 64 -9.24 11.25 -7.95
N GLU A 65 -9.34 10.89 -9.24
CA GLU A 65 -9.45 9.49 -9.65
C GLU A 65 -8.24 8.66 -9.18
N TRP A 66 -7.02 9.24 -9.23
CA TRP A 66 -5.82 8.55 -8.76
C TRP A 66 -5.71 8.52 -7.24
N ASP A 67 -6.09 9.58 -6.56
CA ASP A 67 -6.10 9.66 -5.10
C ASP A 67 -7.15 8.71 -4.49
N GLY A 68 -8.25 8.47 -5.20
CA GLY A 68 -9.25 7.46 -4.84
C GLY A 68 -8.75 6.01 -4.97
N LYS A 69 -7.60 5.77 -5.61
CA LYS A 69 -6.98 4.45 -5.71
C LYS A 69 -6.09 4.21 -4.49
N CYS A 70 -6.58 3.43 -3.55
CA CYS A 70 -5.96 3.21 -2.25
C CYS A 70 -5.92 1.71 -1.91
N PRO A 71 -5.11 1.27 -0.94
CA PRO A 71 -4.99 -0.13 -0.56
C PRO A 71 -6.30 -0.77 -0.10
N GLU A 72 -7.26 0.03 0.37
CA GLU A 72 -8.60 -0.41 0.80
C GLU A 72 -9.38 -1.06 -0.35
N VAL A 73 -9.14 -0.64 -1.59
CA VAL A 73 -9.70 -1.30 -2.78
C VAL A 73 -9.21 -2.74 -2.88
N GLY A 74 -7.89 -2.95 -2.74
CA GLY A 74 -7.30 -4.28 -2.70
C GLY A 74 -7.77 -5.11 -1.49
N ALA A 75 -7.88 -4.48 -0.32
CA ALA A 75 -8.35 -5.14 0.89
C ALA A 75 -9.77 -5.71 0.74
N ARG A 76 -10.67 -5.01 0.06
CA ARG A 76 -12.01 -5.52 -0.25
C ARG A 76 -11.99 -6.71 -1.20
N ILE A 77 -11.09 -6.72 -2.20
CA ILE A 77 -10.91 -7.87 -3.09
C ILE A 77 -10.48 -9.09 -2.27
N VAL A 78 -9.52 -8.92 -1.36
CA VAL A 78 -9.01 -9.99 -0.47
C VAL A 78 -10.12 -10.50 0.45
N ALA A 79 -10.85 -9.61 1.13
CA ALA A 79 -11.94 -9.98 2.03
C ALA A 79 -13.04 -10.74 1.29
N LYS A 80 -13.41 -10.31 0.09
CA LYS A 80 -14.34 -11.03 -0.78
C LYS A 80 -13.84 -12.42 -1.14
N ALA A 81 -12.55 -12.55 -1.49
CA ALA A 81 -11.96 -13.85 -1.80
C ALA A 81 -11.92 -14.79 -0.58
N TRP A 82 -11.81 -14.25 0.63
CA TRP A 82 -11.85 -15.04 1.87
C TRP A 82 -13.27 -15.53 2.24
N THR A 83 -14.32 -14.81 1.80
CA THR A 83 -15.71 -15.14 2.12
C THR A 83 -16.44 -15.92 1.02
N ASP A 84 -16.00 -15.77 -0.23
CA ASP A 84 -16.59 -16.39 -1.41
C ASP A 84 -15.56 -17.28 -2.15
N PRO A 85 -15.56 -18.61 -1.91
CA PRO A 85 -14.65 -19.53 -2.57
C PRO A 85 -14.80 -19.56 -4.11
N GLY A 86 -16.02 -19.32 -4.61
CA GLY A 86 -16.28 -19.26 -6.05
C GLY A 86 -15.64 -18.03 -6.68
N PHE A 87 -15.77 -16.87 -6.07
CA PHE A 87 -15.08 -15.65 -6.47
C PHE A 87 -13.56 -15.84 -6.40
N LYS A 88 -13.04 -16.40 -5.31
CA LYS A 88 -11.61 -16.69 -5.14
C LYS A 88 -11.08 -17.55 -6.27
N ALA A 89 -11.78 -18.62 -6.65
CA ALA A 89 -11.35 -19.50 -7.73
C ALA A 89 -11.27 -18.75 -9.08
N ARG A 90 -12.23 -17.88 -9.38
CA ARG A 90 -12.22 -17.07 -10.61
C ARG A 90 -11.13 -16.00 -10.57
N LEU A 91 -10.95 -15.33 -9.43
CA LEU A 91 -9.90 -14.32 -9.22
C LEU A 91 -8.49 -14.90 -9.42
N LEU A 92 -8.24 -16.12 -8.92
CA LEU A 92 -6.95 -16.80 -9.10
C LEU A 92 -6.75 -17.31 -10.54
N ALA A 93 -7.82 -17.69 -11.23
CA ALA A 93 -7.75 -18.13 -12.63
C ALA A 93 -7.49 -16.96 -13.59
N ASP A 94 -8.15 -15.84 -13.38
CA ASP A 94 -7.99 -14.59 -14.15
C ASP A 94 -8.21 -13.37 -13.24
N GLY A 95 -7.11 -12.73 -12.86
CA GLY A 95 -7.15 -11.56 -11.98
C GLY A 95 -7.93 -10.39 -12.57
N ASN A 96 -7.81 -10.15 -13.88
CA ASN A 96 -8.54 -9.06 -14.55
C ASN A 96 -10.06 -9.30 -14.53
N ALA A 97 -10.49 -10.52 -14.87
CA ALA A 97 -11.89 -10.90 -14.83
C ALA A 97 -12.43 -10.84 -13.38
N GLY A 98 -11.67 -11.36 -12.42
CA GLY A 98 -12.08 -11.35 -11.02
C GLY A 98 -12.29 -9.94 -10.46
N VAL A 99 -11.35 -9.01 -10.66
CA VAL A 99 -11.54 -7.62 -10.20
C VAL A 99 -12.65 -6.92 -10.99
N GLY A 100 -12.87 -7.31 -12.24
CA GLY A 100 -13.98 -6.81 -13.08
C GLY A 100 -15.37 -7.09 -12.50
N GLU A 101 -15.54 -8.21 -11.78
CA GLU A 101 -16.81 -8.53 -11.08
C GLU A 101 -17.15 -7.49 -9.99
N LEU A 102 -16.14 -6.79 -9.48
CA LEU A 102 -16.28 -5.72 -8.48
C LEU A 102 -16.31 -4.31 -9.11
N GLY A 103 -16.44 -4.21 -10.44
CA GLY A 103 -16.42 -2.94 -11.16
C GLY A 103 -15.03 -2.28 -11.24
N LEU A 104 -13.98 -3.03 -10.94
CA LEU A 104 -12.61 -2.54 -11.00
C LEU A 104 -11.93 -2.95 -12.33
N SER A 105 -10.89 -2.20 -12.72
CA SER A 105 -10.15 -2.52 -13.93
C SER A 105 -8.65 -2.25 -13.78
N VAL A 106 -7.85 -3.02 -14.49
CA VAL A 106 -6.39 -2.83 -14.63
C VAL A 106 -6.10 -2.68 -16.13
N PRO A 107 -6.37 -1.51 -16.71
CA PRO A 107 -6.37 -1.31 -18.15
C PRO A 107 -4.97 -1.50 -18.74
N GLY A 108 -4.90 -2.24 -19.85
CA GLY A 108 -3.65 -2.47 -20.60
C GLY A 108 -2.63 -3.36 -19.90
N LEU A 109 -2.97 -4.00 -18.78
CA LEU A 109 -2.06 -4.83 -18.00
C LEU A 109 -2.73 -6.16 -17.64
N LYS A 110 -1.93 -7.21 -17.55
CA LYS A 110 -2.35 -8.48 -16.97
C LYS A 110 -2.19 -8.44 -15.46
N LEU A 111 -3.26 -8.70 -14.72
CA LEU A 111 -3.21 -8.91 -13.27
C LEU A 111 -3.17 -10.42 -12.98
N VAL A 112 -2.18 -10.84 -12.21
CA VAL A 112 -2.05 -12.20 -11.70
C VAL A 112 -2.16 -12.16 -10.19
N VAL A 113 -3.09 -12.92 -9.63
CA VAL A 113 -3.29 -13.03 -8.19
C VAL A 113 -2.62 -14.32 -7.69
N LEU A 114 -1.81 -14.18 -6.65
CA LEU A 114 -1.02 -15.27 -6.05
C LEU A 114 -1.49 -15.53 -4.63
N GLU A 115 -1.98 -16.72 -4.36
CA GLU A 115 -2.45 -17.09 -3.05
C GLU A 115 -1.30 -17.55 -2.13
N ASN A 116 -1.21 -16.97 -0.95
CA ASN A 116 -0.39 -17.52 0.13
C ASN A 116 -1.11 -18.71 0.77
N THR A 117 -0.40 -19.82 0.91
CA THR A 117 -0.86 -21.06 1.51
C THR A 117 -0.09 -21.38 2.80
N PRO A 118 -0.42 -22.43 3.54
CA PRO A 118 0.44 -22.87 4.64
C PRO A 118 1.88 -23.18 4.23
N ASP A 119 2.10 -23.57 2.96
CA ASP A 119 3.40 -24.05 2.47
C ASP A 119 4.15 -23.00 1.65
N VAL A 120 3.47 -21.93 1.19
CA VAL A 120 4.04 -20.95 0.27
C VAL A 120 3.66 -19.53 0.65
N HIS A 121 4.66 -18.66 0.76
CA HIS A 121 4.52 -17.22 0.93
C HIS A 121 5.08 -16.49 -0.30
N HIS A 122 4.25 -15.68 -0.96
CA HIS A 122 4.67 -14.89 -2.13
C HIS A 122 5.09 -13.49 -1.71
N MET A 123 6.14 -12.98 -2.38
CA MET A 123 6.60 -11.60 -2.25
C MET A 123 6.79 -10.98 -3.64
N ILE A 124 6.26 -9.78 -3.84
CA ILE A 124 6.31 -9.09 -5.13
C ILE A 124 7.49 -8.12 -5.16
N VAL A 125 8.17 -8.07 -6.28
CA VAL A 125 9.21 -7.10 -6.58
C VAL A 125 9.06 -6.62 -8.04
N CYS A 126 9.69 -5.51 -8.39
CA CYS A 126 10.03 -5.18 -9.76
C CYS A 126 11.53 -4.83 -9.81
N THR A 127 12.35 -5.74 -10.32
CA THR A 127 13.80 -5.56 -10.36
C THR A 127 14.24 -4.46 -11.33
N LEU A 128 13.47 -4.19 -12.37
CA LEU A 128 13.80 -3.19 -13.40
C LEU A 128 13.42 -1.76 -13.01
N CYS A 129 12.24 -1.59 -12.41
CA CYS A 129 11.73 -0.24 -12.11
C CYS A 129 10.87 -0.25 -10.84
N SER A 130 9.58 0.00 -10.96
CA SER A 130 8.62 0.02 -9.85
C SER A 130 7.22 -0.42 -10.30
N CYS A 131 7.17 -1.45 -11.16
CA CYS A 131 5.92 -2.01 -11.65
C CYS A 131 5.05 -2.51 -10.50
N TYR A 132 3.86 -1.97 -10.38
CA TYR A 132 2.99 -2.08 -9.21
C TYR A 132 1.52 -2.00 -9.63
N PRO A 133 0.61 -2.74 -9.03
CA PRO A 133 -0.82 -2.72 -9.41
C PRO A 133 -1.53 -1.46 -8.86
N ARG A 134 -1.13 -0.27 -9.33
CA ARG A 134 -1.65 1.03 -8.89
C ARG A 134 -3.17 1.15 -8.91
N PRO A 135 -3.91 0.62 -9.92
CA PRO A 135 -5.37 0.73 -9.94
C PRO A 135 -6.05 0.08 -8.73
N ILE A 136 -5.35 -0.83 -8.04
CA ILE A 136 -5.87 -1.61 -6.91
C ILE A 136 -5.26 -1.19 -5.58
N LEU A 137 -3.95 -0.88 -5.56
CA LEU A 137 -3.20 -0.62 -4.33
C LEU A 137 -2.82 0.85 -4.14
N GLY A 138 -3.22 1.74 -5.05
CA GLY A 138 -2.81 3.14 -5.04
C GLY A 138 -1.34 3.33 -5.39
N LEU A 139 -0.71 4.36 -4.84
CA LEU A 139 0.72 4.64 -5.09
C LEU A 139 1.62 3.64 -4.36
N PRO A 140 2.70 3.17 -5.00
CA PRO A 140 3.66 2.30 -4.33
C PRO A 140 4.39 3.05 -3.22
N PRO A 141 4.67 2.38 -2.08
CA PRO A 141 5.48 2.96 -1.02
C PRO A 141 6.90 3.24 -1.51
N LEU A 142 7.57 4.21 -0.89
CA LEU A 142 8.92 4.64 -1.33
C LEU A 142 9.93 3.49 -1.28
N TRP A 143 9.87 2.65 -0.24
CA TRP A 143 10.76 1.51 -0.10
C TRP A 143 10.64 0.51 -1.27
N TYR A 144 9.41 0.32 -1.84
CA TYR A 144 9.19 -0.58 -2.98
C TYR A 144 9.99 -0.16 -4.23
N LYS A 145 10.27 1.14 -4.36
CA LYS A 145 11.05 1.71 -5.47
C LYS A 145 12.55 1.68 -5.20
N SER A 146 12.98 1.48 -3.95
CA SER A 146 14.40 1.55 -3.57
C SER A 146 15.22 0.47 -4.28
N ARG A 147 16.48 0.78 -4.56
CA ARG A 147 17.42 -0.17 -5.16
C ARG A 147 17.72 -1.30 -4.19
N GLU A 148 17.76 -1.00 -2.90
CA GLU A 148 18.01 -1.94 -1.81
C GLU A 148 16.92 -3.02 -1.82
N TYR A 149 15.66 -2.65 -1.72
CA TYR A 149 14.55 -3.61 -1.76
C TYR A 149 14.59 -4.44 -3.04
N ARG A 150 14.67 -3.80 -4.22
CA ARG A 150 14.62 -4.47 -5.51
C ARG A 150 15.74 -5.48 -5.72
N SER A 151 16.94 -5.18 -5.22
CA SER A 151 18.09 -6.06 -5.37
C SER A 151 18.14 -7.16 -4.30
N ARG A 152 17.72 -6.86 -3.07
CA ARG A 152 17.79 -7.79 -1.94
C ARG A 152 16.61 -8.76 -1.91
N ALA A 153 15.42 -8.32 -2.30
CA ALA A 153 14.22 -9.15 -2.33
C ALA A 153 14.41 -10.47 -3.11
N VAL A 154 15.17 -10.44 -4.21
CA VAL A 154 15.43 -11.65 -5.02
C VAL A 154 16.61 -12.50 -4.52
N ARG A 155 17.52 -11.94 -3.73
CA ARG A 155 18.72 -12.63 -3.26
C ARG A 155 18.60 -13.18 -1.85
N GLU A 156 17.92 -12.43 -0.99
CA GLU A 156 17.80 -12.70 0.44
C GLU A 156 16.39 -12.34 0.96
N PRO A 157 15.32 -12.92 0.36
CA PRO A 157 13.94 -12.51 0.66
C PRO A 157 13.58 -12.67 2.14
N ARG A 158 14.07 -13.71 2.81
CA ARG A 158 13.77 -13.92 4.22
C ARG A 158 14.38 -12.85 5.12
N SER A 159 15.61 -12.39 4.81
CA SER A 159 16.24 -11.28 5.55
C SER A 159 15.44 -9.98 5.36
N VAL A 160 14.98 -9.73 4.13
CA VAL A 160 14.12 -8.57 3.84
C VAL A 160 12.80 -8.67 4.60
N LEU A 161 12.14 -9.83 4.59
CA LEU A 161 10.89 -10.04 5.35
C LEU A 161 11.07 -9.79 6.84
N ALA A 162 12.17 -10.30 7.42
CA ALA A 162 12.48 -10.07 8.84
C ALA A 162 12.68 -8.59 9.17
N GLU A 163 13.29 -7.80 8.29
CA GLU A 163 13.43 -6.34 8.44
C GLU A 163 12.07 -5.62 8.40
N PHE A 164 11.09 -6.16 7.67
CA PHE A 164 9.70 -5.69 7.70
C PHE A 164 8.90 -6.21 8.91
N GLY A 165 9.55 -6.96 9.82
CA GLY A 165 8.90 -7.55 10.99
C GLY A 165 8.06 -8.79 10.66
N THR A 166 8.30 -9.42 9.50
CA THR A 166 7.58 -10.61 9.05
C THR A 166 8.50 -11.82 9.15
N ASP A 167 8.20 -12.69 10.11
CA ASP A 167 8.89 -13.96 10.30
C ASP A 167 8.13 -15.09 9.61
N ILE A 168 8.74 -15.71 8.61
CA ILE A 168 8.17 -16.81 7.86
C ILE A 168 8.90 -18.10 8.27
N PRO A 169 8.16 -19.12 8.76
CA PRO A 169 8.75 -20.40 9.18
C PRO A 169 9.64 -21.03 8.10
N ASP A 170 10.69 -21.74 8.51
CA ASP A 170 11.68 -22.30 7.58
C ASP A 170 11.11 -23.34 6.62
N ASP A 171 10.05 -24.03 7.01
CA ASP A 171 9.33 -25.01 6.22
C ASP A 171 8.36 -24.40 5.20
N VAL A 172 8.11 -23.09 5.25
CA VAL A 172 7.30 -22.37 4.28
C VAL A 172 8.18 -21.83 3.16
N GLU A 173 7.88 -22.17 1.92
CA GLU A 173 8.61 -21.66 0.76
C GLU A 173 8.33 -20.16 0.55
N VAL A 174 9.38 -19.34 0.44
CA VAL A 174 9.24 -17.92 0.04
C VAL A 174 9.49 -17.80 -1.46
N ARG A 175 8.45 -17.43 -2.21
CA ARG A 175 8.50 -17.20 -3.66
C ARG A 175 8.49 -15.73 -3.98
N VAL A 176 9.58 -15.26 -4.56
CA VAL A 176 9.66 -13.88 -5.07
C VAL A 176 9.22 -13.87 -6.53
N VAL A 177 8.28 -12.98 -6.85
CA VAL A 177 7.77 -12.78 -8.21
C VAL A 177 8.12 -11.39 -8.71
N ASP A 178 8.63 -11.34 -9.94
CA ASP A 178 9.10 -10.10 -10.56
C ASP A 178 8.05 -9.54 -11.52
N SER A 179 7.51 -8.36 -11.20
CA SER A 179 6.57 -7.66 -12.07
C SER A 179 7.25 -7.15 -13.33
N THR A 180 6.57 -7.27 -14.48
CA THR A 180 7.08 -6.81 -15.77
C THR A 180 6.31 -5.59 -16.28
N ALA A 181 6.65 -5.07 -17.46
CA ALA A 181 5.92 -3.97 -18.10
C ALA A 181 4.44 -4.31 -18.31
N ASP A 182 4.13 -5.57 -18.64
CA ASP A 182 2.79 -6.02 -19.04
C ASP A 182 2.04 -6.77 -17.95
N CYS A 183 2.75 -7.24 -16.90
CA CYS A 183 2.18 -8.07 -15.84
C CYS A 183 2.36 -7.43 -14.47
N ARG A 184 1.27 -7.43 -13.68
CA ARG A 184 1.23 -7.01 -12.28
C ARG A 184 0.76 -8.18 -11.44
N PHE A 185 1.33 -8.25 -10.24
CA PHE A 185 0.96 -9.27 -9.27
C PHE A 185 0.23 -8.64 -8.09
N LEU A 186 -0.66 -9.40 -7.49
CA LEU A 186 -1.33 -9.12 -6.23
C LEU A 186 -1.22 -10.37 -5.35
N VAL A 187 -0.71 -10.24 -4.15
CA VAL A 187 -0.74 -11.34 -3.18
C VAL A 187 -2.12 -11.38 -2.53
N LEU A 188 -2.73 -12.56 -2.52
CA LEU A 188 -3.88 -12.91 -1.69
C LEU A 188 -3.32 -13.53 -0.39
N PRO A 189 -3.22 -12.77 0.71
CA PRO A 189 -2.69 -13.27 1.96
C PRO A 189 -3.61 -14.34 2.55
N ARG A 190 -3.06 -15.21 3.41
CA ARG A 190 -3.86 -16.17 4.16
C ARG A 190 -4.86 -15.44 5.06
N ARG A 191 -6.07 -15.99 5.13
CA ARG A 191 -7.07 -15.53 6.09
C ARG A 191 -6.57 -15.84 7.51
N PRO A 192 -6.56 -14.86 8.43
CA PRO A 192 -6.16 -15.12 9.81
C PRO A 192 -7.11 -16.07 10.54
N ASP A 193 -6.56 -16.92 11.38
CA ASP A 193 -7.34 -17.80 12.23
C ASP A 193 -8.22 -16.98 13.20
N GLY A 194 -9.35 -17.55 13.63
CA GLY A 194 -10.27 -16.89 14.55
C GLY A 194 -11.19 -15.85 13.91
N THR A 195 -11.19 -15.73 12.57
CA THR A 195 -12.04 -14.77 11.84
C THR A 195 -13.30 -15.41 11.24
N ASP A 196 -13.67 -16.63 11.67
CA ASP A 196 -14.85 -17.29 11.18
C ASP A 196 -16.11 -16.48 11.50
N GLY A 197 -16.97 -16.32 10.48
CA GLY A 197 -18.21 -15.52 10.60
C GLY A 197 -18.03 -14.01 10.59
N TRP A 198 -16.80 -13.48 10.42
CA TRP A 198 -16.58 -12.05 10.28
C TRP A 198 -17.16 -11.53 8.96
N ALA A 199 -17.71 -10.30 9.02
CA ALA A 199 -18.17 -9.59 7.83
C ALA A 199 -16.99 -9.14 6.94
N GLU A 200 -17.24 -8.93 5.65
CA GLU A 200 -16.20 -8.54 4.70
C GLU A 200 -15.47 -7.26 5.12
N ASP A 201 -16.16 -6.25 5.66
CA ASP A 201 -15.53 -5.00 6.11
C ASP A 201 -14.58 -5.21 7.31
N GLN A 202 -14.95 -6.11 8.23
CA GLN A 202 -14.08 -6.48 9.34
C GLN A 202 -12.84 -7.23 8.84
N LEU A 203 -13.01 -8.14 7.89
CA LEU A 203 -11.91 -8.86 7.26
C LEU A 203 -11.01 -7.93 6.46
N ALA A 204 -11.57 -6.98 5.73
CA ALA A 204 -10.81 -5.99 4.97
C ALA A 204 -9.89 -5.14 5.87
N SER A 205 -10.30 -4.84 7.11
CA SER A 205 -9.48 -4.08 8.05
C SER A 205 -8.20 -4.81 8.50
N LEU A 206 -8.14 -6.13 8.34
CA LEU A 206 -6.96 -6.95 8.64
C LEU A 206 -5.92 -6.94 7.50
N VAL A 207 -6.32 -6.48 6.32
CA VAL A 207 -5.49 -6.49 5.12
C VAL A 207 -4.78 -5.16 4.99
N SER A 208 -3.46 -5.20 4.86
CA SER A 208 -2.63 -4.01 4.60
C SER A 208 -2.09 -4.04 3.16
N ARG A 209 -1.60 -2.89 2.68
CA ARG A 209 -0.85 -2.84 1.42
C ARG A 209 0.31 -3.82 1.43
N ASP A 210 1.05 -3.87 2.52
CA ASP A 210 2.23 -4.70 2.67
C ASP A 210 1.91 -6.20 2.63
N SER A 211 0.74 -6.60 3.17
CA SER A 211 0.29 -7.99 3.04
C SER A 211 -0.11 -8.36 1.61
N MET A 212 -0.54 -7.39 0.80
CA MET A 212 -0.87 -7.59 -0.62
C MET A 212 0.36 -7.49 -1.55
N ILE A 213 1.47 -6.94 -1.05
CA ILE A 213 2.80 -7.02 -1.69
C ILE A 213 3.53 -8.30 -1.25
N GLY A 214 3.17 -8.83 -0.08
CA GLY A 214 3.79 -10.00 0.52
C GLY A 214 4.98 -9.68 1.42
N THR A 215 5.21 -8.42 1.80
CA THR A 215 6.19 -8.05 2.82
C THR A 215 5.65 -8.13 4.25
N ALA A 216 4.35 -8.37 4.39
CA ALA A 216 3.69 -8.64 5.66
C ALA A 216 2.69 -9.80 5.50
N VAL A 217 2.22 -10.34 6.61
CA VAL A 217 1.02 -11.18 6.70
C VAL A 217 -0.20 -10.30 7.01
N ALA A 218 -1.40 -10.84 6.82
CA ALA A 218 -2.61 -10.16 7.29
C ALA A 218 -2.57 -10.04 8.83
N ARG A 219 -3.14 -8.95 9.36
CA ARG A 219 -3.18 -8.71 10.81
C ARG A 219 -4.01 -9.78 11.50
N THR A 220 -3.63 -10.13 12.71
CA THR A 220 -4.47 -10.98 13.58
C THR A 220 -5.62 -10.17 14.17
N PRO A 221 -6.76 -10.82 14.52
CA PRO A 221 -7.89 -10.19 15.20
C PRO A 221 -7.51 -9.49 16.49
#